data_af78d66c62d3b86b63b3df55b9503099
#
_entry.id   af78d66c62d3b86b63b3df55b9503099
#
_cell.length_a   1.000
_cell.length_b   1.000
_cell.length_c   1.000
_cell.angle_alpha   90.00
_cell.angle_beta   90.00
_cell.angle_gamma   90.00
#
_symmetry.space_group_name_H-M   'P 1'
#
loop_
_entity.id
_entity.type
_entity.pdbx_description
1 polymer ?
#
loop_
_entity_poly.entity_id
_entity_poly.type
_entity_poly.pdbx_seq_one_letter_code
_entity_poly.pdbx_strand_id
1 'polypeptide(L)'
;IDTAAIEEFKNKSDRIRTKARYYFKDNEKCGEKNVDATIDHWRQLYKQKMESIKDDKYLADQFASRQKMCFNAVSSELHGVRDSHISRLQVDEIVQWISKDPVQNEGNICLLVGDAGVGKSAVLKDLIAILSEKGIKYLCVKSDAIDDNGNPVSLSDMQDTLAYYSTEADKVILIVDQIDALSQSLTNDRTHLNMMMAVLSSLNDWPNVRAVVSCRKYDLEYDSVLNSLKDRSTIVEIGELTEKEVTIALNKLENGLGQEIDRVTATMLR
;
A
#
# COMPACT_ATOMS: atom_id res chain seq x y z
N ILE A 1 15.69 -11.54 15.67
CA ILE A 1 16.09 -12.49 14.60
C ILE A 1 15.49 -13.82 15.00
N ASP A 2 14.58 -14.31 14.20
CA ASP A 2 13.85 -15.56 14.46
C ASP A 2 14.83 -16.75 14.40
N THR A 3 15.01 -17.42 15.52
CA THR A 3 15.85 -18.63 15.65
C THR A 3 15.40 -19.73 14.69
N ALA A 4 14.09 -19.81 14.39
CA ALA A 4 13.50 -20.77 13.47
C ALA A 4 13.94 -20.50 12.00
N ALA A 5 14.00 -19.24 11.60
CA ALA A 5 14.47 -18.87 10.25
C ALA A 5 15.96 -19.18 10.06
N ILE A 6 16.78 -19.01 11.11
CA ILE A 6 18.20 -19.40 11.09
C ILE A 6 18.34 -20.92 10.98
N GLU A 7 17.52 -21.68 11.67
CA GLU A 7 17.56 -23.14 11.66
C GLU A 7 17.05 -23.71 10.32
N GLU A 8 16.00 -23.10 9.75
CA GLU A 8 15.53 -23.44 8.42
C GLU A 8 16.57 -23.13 7.34
N PHE A 9 17.26 -22.01 7.45
CA PHE A 9 18.35 -21.65 6.55
C PHE A 9 19.54 -22.62 6.67
N LYS A 10 19.94 -23.00 7.89
CA LYS A 10 20.96 -24.04 8.12
C LYS A 10 20.56 -25.35 7.45
N ASN A 11 19.31 -25.79 7.66
CA ASN A 11 18.79 -27.02 7.07
C ASN A 11 18.75 -26.98 5.53
N LYS A 12 18.37 -25.82 4.94
CA LYS A 12 18.41 -25.63 3.48
C LYS A 12 19.86 -25.60 2.97
N SER A 13 20.76 -24.94 3.68
CA SER A 13 22.19 -24.86 3.34
C SER A 13 22.84 -26.25 3.40
N ASP A 14 22.53 -27.07 4.39
CA ASP A 14 23.05 -28.44 4.50
C ASP A 14 22.47 -29.37 3.42
N ARG A 15 21.22 -29.20 3.04
CA ARG A 15 20.61 -29.91 1.90
C ARG A 15 21.27 -29.51 0.57
N ILE A 16 21.56 -28.24 0.36
CA ILE A 16 22.27 -27.74 -0.82
C ILE A 16 23.69 -28.28 -0.83
N ARG A 17 24.38 -28.26 0.33
CA ARG A 17 25.73 -28.81 0.50
C ARG A 17 25.77 -30.31 0.19
N THR A 18 24.79 -31.06 0.67
CA THR A 18 24.66 -32.50 0.41
C THR A 18 24.37 -32.79 -1.06
N LYS A 19 23.44 -32.02 -1.68
CA LYS A 19 23.15 -32.13 -3.12
C LYS A 19 24.34 -31.72 -3.98
N ALA A 20 25.03 -30.64 -3.63
CA ALA A 20 26.24 -30.21 -4.34
C ALA A 20 27.34 -31.27 -4.26
N ARG A 21 27.60 -31.84 -3.06
CA ARG A 21 28.57 -32.94 -2.92
C ARG A 21 28.18 -34.16 -3.73
N TYR A 22 26.90 -34.49 -3.83
CA TYR A 22 26.40 -35.60 -4.65
C TYR A 22 26.58 -35.32 -6.15
N TYR A 23 26.23 -34.11 -6.58
CA TYR A 23 26.30 -33.66 -7.97
C TYR A 23 27.76 -33.57 -8.47
N PHE A 24 28.67 -33.17 -7.60
CA PHE A 24 30.10 -33.01 -7.96
C PHE A 24 30.91 -34.30 -7.80
N LYS A 25 30.39 -35.31 -7.11
CA LYS A 25 31.07 -36.59 -6.94
C LYS A 25 31.15 -37.37 -8.24
N ASP A 26 30.23 -37.17 -9.17
CA ASP A 26 30.22 -37.84 -10.48
C ASP A 26 30.93 -37.03 -11.59
N ASN A 27 31.43 -35.83 -11.29
CA ASN A 27 32.17 -34.99 -12.23
C ASN A 27 33.59 -34.77 -11.75
N GLU A 28 34.52 -35.61 -12.23
CA GLU A 28 35.96 -35.56 -11.89
C GLU A 28 36.67 -34.20 -12.12
N LYS A 29 36.00 -33.23 -12.71
CA LYS A 29 36.52 -31.86 -12.98
C LYS A 29 36.22 -30.82 -11.92
N CYS A 30 35.34 -31.10 -10.95
CA CYS A 30 35.01 -30.17 -9.88
C CYS A 30 35.52 -30.69 -8.53
N GLY A 31 36.78 -30.36 -8.20
CA GLY A 31 37.37 -30.71 -6.91
C GLY A 31 36.70 -30.02 -5.71
N GLU A 32 36.94 -30.54 -4.51
CA GLU A 32 36.43 -30.02 -3.23
C GLU A 32 36.64 -28.50 -3.04
N LYS A 33 37.74 -27.97 -3.58
CA LYS A 33 38.02 -26.51 -3.56
C LYS A 33 36.95 -25.65 -4.23
N ASN A 34 36.26 -26.14 -5.26
CA ASN A 34 35.19 -25.38 -5.92
C ASN A 34 33.89 -25.37 -5.13
N VAL A 35 33.62 -26.42 -4.34
CA VAL A 35 32.47 -26.51 -3.48
C VAL A 35 32.59 -25.51 -2.31
N ASP A 36 33.76 -25.46 -1.68
CA ASP A 36 34.03 -24.54 -0.58
C ASP A 36 34.02 -23.07 -1.06
N ALA A 37 34.62 -22.78 -2.22
CA ALA A 37 34.54 -21.44 -2.83
C ALA A 37 33.10 -21.03 -3.15
N THR A 38 32.27 -21.95 -3.61
CA THR A 38 30.84 -21.70 -3.86
C THR A 38 30.09 -21.45 -2.55
N ILE A 39 30.34 -22.22 -1.49
CA ILE A 39 29.76 -22.03 -0.17
C ILE A 39 30.18 -20.68 0.42
N ASP A 40 31.45 -20.31 0.29
CA ASP A 40 31.91 -19.02 0.79
C ASP A 40 31.33 -17.83 0.00
N HIS A 41 31.17 -17.99 -1.31
CA HIS A 41 30.42 -17.01 -2.11
C HIS A 41 28.96 -16.84 -1.63
N TRP A 42 28.25 -17.95 -1.39
CA TRP A 42 26.90 -17.89 -0.84
C TRP A 42 26.84 -17.28 0.58
N ARG A 43 27.85 -17.54 1.41
CA ARG A 43 27.97 -16.91 2.73
C ARG A 43 28.17 -15.40 2.62
N GLN A 44 28.99 -14.94 1.68
CA GLN A 44 29.19 -13.52 1.43
C GLN A 44 27.91 -12.86 0.92
N LEU A 45 27.21 -13.46 -0.05
CA LEU A 45 25.92 -12.98 -0.53
C LEU A 45 24.89 -12.90 0.60
N TYR A 46 24.83 -13.92 1.44
CA TYR A 46 23.95 -13.90 2.61
C TYR A 46 24.31 -12.77 3.58
N LYS A 47 25.59 -12.58 3.88
CA LYS A 47 26.04 -11.49 4.75
C LYS A 47 25.70 -10.13 4.18
N GLN A 48 25.92 -9.91 2.89
CA GLN A 48 25.54 -8.70 2.17
C GLN A 48 24.00 -8.48 2.23
N LYS A 49 23.21 -9.54 2.01
CA LYS A 49 21.76 -9.46 2.11
C LYS A 49 21.29 -9.14 3.54
N MET A 50 21.93 -9.71 4.57
CA MET A 50 21.63 -9.39 5.97
C MET A 50 22.01 -7.95 6.36
N GLU A 51 23.08 -7.43 5.75
CA GLU A 51 23.48 -6.02 5.91
C GLU A 51 22.45 -5.11 5.21
N SER A 52 22.02 -5.45 3.99
CA SER A 52 20.98 -4.70 3.28
C SER A 52 19.63 -4.69 4.03
N ILE A 53 19.25 -5.78 4.68
CA ILE A 53 18.04 -5.83 5.52
C ILE A 53 18.10 -4.84 6.70
N LYS A 54 19.28 -4.58 7.25
CA LYS A 54 19.44 -3.53 8.29
C LYS A 54 19.26 -2.14 7.71
N ASP A 55 19.79 -1.91 6.50
CA ASP A 55 19.60 -0.65 5.78
C ASP A 55 18.13 -0.49 5.35
N ASP A 56 17.48 -1.58 4.92
CA ASP A 56 16.06 -1.62 4.59
C ASP A 56 15.17 -1.25 5.80
N LYS A 57 15.53 -1.70 7.01
CA LYS A 57 14.86 -1.27 8.24
C LYS A 57 14.98 0.22 8.48
N TYR A 58 16.19 0.76 8.34
CA TYR A 58 16.41 2.20 8.51
C TYR A 58 15.61 3.01 7.49
N LEU A 59 15.60 2.58 6.22
CA LEU A 59 14.81 3.19 5.16
C LEU A 59 13.30 3.10 5.46
N ALA A 60 12.84 1.94 5.94
CA ALA A 60 11.45 1.73 6.33
C ALA A 60 11.03 2.64 7.51
N ASP A 61 11.89 2.82 8.49
CA ASP A 61 11.64 3.71 9.63
C ASP A 61 11.63 5.19 9.19
N GLN A 62 12.54 5.59 8.30
CA GLN A 62 12.54 6.92 7.66
C GLN A 62 11.27 7.14 6.86
N PHE A 63 10.86 6.15 6.08
CA PHE A 63 9.63 6.17 5.30
C PHE A 63 8.40 6.31 6.22
N ALA A 64 8.30 5.50 7.26
CA ALA A 64 7.19 5.54 8.23
C ALA A 64 7.08 6.90 8.93
N SER A 65 8.21 7.56 9.24
CA SER A 65 8.20 8.89 9.85
C SER A 65 7.67 9.97 8.89
N ARG A 66 7.99 9.87 7.60
CA ARG A 66 7.49 10.78 6.55
C ARG A 66 6.01 10.56 6.24
N GLN A 67 5.54 9.30 6.30
CA GLN A 67 4.14 8.95 6.04
C GLN A 67 3.13 9.58 6.98
N LYS A 68 3.51 9.80 8.22
CA LYS A 68 2.65 10.50 9.21
C LYS A 68 2.19 11.87 8.70
N MET A 69 2.87 12.42 7.70
CA MET A 69 2.54 13.72 7.10
C MET A 69 1.60 13.61 5.87
N CYS A 70 1.52 12.46 5.20
CA CYS A 70 0.82 12.34 3.91
C CYS A 70 -0.66 12.75 3.95
N PHE A 71 -1.34 12.52 5.07
CA PHE A 71 -2.76 12.84 5.22
C PHE A 71 -3.05 13.94 6.24
N ASN A 72 -2.02 14.60 6.79
CA ASN A 72 -2.22 15.69 7.75
C ASN A 72 -2.98 16.89 7.15
N ALA A 73 -2.81 17.13 5.86
CA ALA A 73 -3.51 18.21 5.15
C ALA A 73 -4.95 17.84 4.76
N VAL A 74 -5.33 16.55 4.82
CA VAL A 74 -6.69 16.13 4.53
C VAL A 74 -7.58 16.42 5.73
N SER A 75 -8.46 17.42 5.62
CA SER A 75 -9.51 17.62 6.60
C SER A 75 -10.60 16.58 6.37
N SER A 76 -10.96 15.85 7.41
CA SER A 76 -12.15 15.01 7.44
C SER A 76 -13.35 15.73 8.04
N GLU A 77 -13.14 16.95 8.54
CA GLU A 77 -14.20 17.82 9.07
C GLU A 77 -14.86 18.61 7.95
N LEU A 78 -16.17 18.73 7.99
CA LEU A 78 -16.95 19.51 7.03
C LEU A 78 -16.73 20.99 7.29
N HIS A 79 -16.23 21.69 6.27
CA HIS A 79 -15.99 23.14 6.32
C HIS A 79 -15.19 23.64 7.54
N GLY A 80 -14.32 22.76 8.13
CA GLY A 80 -13.50 23.12 9.29
C GLY A 80 -14.26 23.20 10.62
N VAL A 81 -15.51 22.72 10.66
CA VAL A 81 -16.29 22.64 11.88
C VAL A 81 -15.86 21.42 12.69
N ARG A 82 -15.49 21.63 13.95
CA ARG A 82 -15.06 20.55 14.84
C ARG A 82 -16.14 19.47 14.98
N ASP A 83 -15.72 18.22 15.03
CA ASP A 83 -16.56 17.05 15.23
C ASP A 83 -17.62 16.82 14.14
N SER A 84 -17.51 17.54 13.01
CA SER A 84 -18.42 17.38 11.87
C SER A 84 -18.07 16.20 10.95
N HIS A 85 -17.01 15.45 11.27
CA HIS A 85 -16.58 14.30 10.49
C HIS A 85 -17.67 13.25 10.31
N ILE A 86 -17.82 12.74 9.07
CA ILE A 86 -18.76 11.69 8.72
C ILE A 86 -17.97 10.45 8.30
N SER A 87 -18.13 9.38 9.06
CA SER A 87 -17.60 8.09 8.65
C SER A 87 -18.42 7.52 7.50
N ARG A 88 -17.77 7.07 6.44
CA ARG A 88 -18.40 6.50 5.26
C ARG A 88 -18.42 4.96 5.36
N LEU A 89 -19.51 4.34 4.87
CA LEU A 89 -19.64 2.87 4.86
C LEU A 89 -18.53 2.15 4.13
N GLN A 90 -17.93 2.80 3.13
CA GLN A 90 -16.80 2.27 2.35
C GLN A 90 -15.58 1.94 3.22
N VAL A 91 -15.40 2.62 4.34
CA VAL A 91 -14.34 2.29 5.31
C VAL A 91 -14.53 0.88 5.85
N ASP A 92 -15.76 0.55 6.28
CA ASP A 92 -16.08 -0.78 6.80
C ASP A 92 -15.96 -1.87 5.74
N GLU A 93 -16.38 -1.59 4.49
CA GLU A 93 -16.24 -2.50 3.35
C GLU A 93 -14.76 -2.82 3.08
N ILE A 94 -13.90 -1.80 3.06
CA ILE A 94 -12.45 -1.98 2.86
C ILE A 94 -11.84 -2.75 4.04
N VAL A 95 -12.21 -2.42 5.28
CA VAL A 95 -11.73 -3.13 6.48
C VAL A 95 -12.14 -4.60 6.46
N GLN A 96 -13.37 -4.90 6.05
CA GLN A 96 -13.83 -6.28 5.89
C GLN A 96 -13.03 -7.01 4.80
N TRP A 97 -12.77 -6.35 3.66
CA TRP A 97 -11.96 -6.92 2.59
C TRP A 97 -10.52 -7.18 3.06
N ILE A 98 -9.90 -6.25 3.81
CA ILE A 98 -8.57 -6.43 4.40
C ILE A 98 -8.55 -7.62 5.37
N SER A 99 -9.64 -7.85 6.10
CA SER A 99 -9.70 -8.87 7.16
C SER A 99 -9.90 -10.29 6.62
N LYS A 100 -10.44 -10.44 5.41
CA LYS A 100 -10.60 -11.75 4.77
C LYS A 100 -9.24 -12.34 4.41
N ASP A 101 -9.11 -13.65 4.49
CA ASP A 101 -7.95 -14.33 3.94
C ASP A 101 -7.93 -14.19 2.42
N PRO A 102 -6.73 -14.09 1.80
CA PRO A 102 -6.62 -14.03 0.35
C PRO A 102 -7.24 -15.28 -0.28
N VAL A 103 -8.35 -15.11 -1.00
CA VAL A 103 -8.90 -16.19 -1.82
C VAL A 103 -8.06 -16.27 -3.09
N GLN A 104 -7.69 -17.46 -3.53
CA GLN A 104 -6.78 -17.71 -4.66
C GLN A 104 -7.14 -17.00 -5.98
N ASN A 105 -8.31 -16.37 -6.09
CA ASN A 105 -8.77 -15.64 -7.28
C ASN A 105 -9.25 -14.20 -6.98
N GLU A 106 -9.23 -13.75 -5.73
CA GLU A 106 -9.49 -12.35 -5.40
C GLU A 106 -8.14 -11.61 -5.40
N GLY A 107 -8.01 -10.60 -6.27
CA GLY A 107 -6.78 -9.83 -6.37
C GLY A 107 -6.38 -9.15 -5.05
N ASN A 108 -5.08 -8.90 -4.87
CA ASN A 108 -4.54 -8.23 -3.69
C ASN A 108 -4.77 -6.69 -3.72
N ILE A 109 -5.64 -6.21 -4.60
CA ILE A 109 -5.91 -4.78 -4.81
C ILE A 109 -7.39 -4.50 -4.57
N CYS A 110 -7.66 -3.48 -3.76
CA CYS A 110 -8.99 -2.86 -3.62
C CYS A 110 -8.95 -1.46 -4.23
N LEU A 111 -9.81 -1.20 -5.20
CA LEU A 111 -9.96 0.11 -5.82
C LEU A 111 -11.10 0.88 -5.16
N LEU A 112 -10.79 2.01 -4.52
CA LEU A 112 -11.76 2.98 -4.05
C LEU A 112 -12.05 3.97 -5.18
N VAL A 113 -13.19 3.82 -5.82
CA VAL A 113 -13.54 4.54 -7.06
C VAL A 113 -14.68 5.53 -6.80
N GLY A 114 -14.54 6.73 -7.32
CA GLY A 114 -15.59 7.76 -7.23
C GLY A 114 -15.18 9.05 -7.89
N ASP A 115 -16.11 9.98 -8.05
CA ASP A 115 -15.88 11.26 -8.70
C ASP A 115 -14.94 12.17 -7.88
N ALA A 116 -14.52 13.28 -8.47
CA ALA A 116 -13.72 14.27 -7.76
C ALA A 116 -14.55 14.88 -6.61
N GLY A 117 -13.93 15.03 -5.43
CA GLY A 117 -14.57 15.69 -4.28
C GLY A 117 -15.48 14.82 -3.41
N VAL A 118 -15.82 13.58 -3.78
CA VAL A 118 -16.75 12.71 -3.03
C VAL A 118 -16.17 12.16 -1.69
N GLY A 119 -14.92 12.49 -1.36
CA GLY A 119 -14.33 12.15 -0.06
C GLY A 119 -13.46 10.90 -0.04
N LYS A 120 -12.91 10.44 -1.19
CA LYS A 120 -12.00 9.28 -1.23
C LYS A 120 -10.82 9.40 -0.26
N SER A 121 -10.13 10.54 -0.24
CA SER A 121 -9.01 10.78 0.66
C SER A 121 -9.42 10.80 2.14
N ALA A 122 -10.65 11.22 2.45
CA ALA A 122 -11.19 11.14 3.81
C ALA A 122 -11.42 9.68 4.25
N VAL A 123 -11.97 8.85 3.36
CA VAL A 123 -12.10 7.39 3.59
C VAL A 123 -10.75 6.75 3.85
N LEU A 124 -9.72 7.09 3.06
CA LEU A 124 -8.35 6.57 3.27
C LEU A 124 -7.76 7.05 4.60
N LYS A 125 -8.03 8.28 5.02
CA LYS A 125 -7.61 8.80 6.32
C LYS A 125 -8.24 8.02 7.48
N ASP A 126 -9.54 7.74 7.40
CA ASP A 126 -10.25 6.94 8.39
C ASP A 126 -9.71 5.50 8.43
N LEU A 127 -9.47 4.92 7.26
CA LEU A 127 -8.84 3.61 7.14
C LEU A 127 -7.48 3.56 7.86
N ILE A 128 -6.63 4.57 7.66
CA ILE A 128 -5.32 4.68 8.31
C ILE A 128 -5.45 4.74 9.84
N ALA A 129 -6.44 5.47 10.35
CA ALA A 129 -6.70 5.53 11.79
C ALA A 129 -7.04 4.13 12.35
N ILE A 130 -7.92 3.38 11.66
CA ILE A 130 -8.29 2.01 12.04
C ILE A 130 -7.10 1.04 11.95
N LEU A 131 -6.29 1.13 10.88
CA LEU A 131 -5.11 0.29 10.72
C LEU A 131 -4.10 0.55 11.84
N SER A 132 -3.90 1.83 12.19
CA SER A 132 -3.01 2.23 13.29
C SER A 132 -3.50 1.71 14.64
N GLU A 133 -4.81 1.81 14.91
CA GLU A 133 -5.42 1.29 16.14
C GLU A 133 -5.28 -0.23 16.25
N LYS A 134 -5.43 -0.95 15.13
CA LYS A 134 -5.27 -2.40 15.07
C LYS A 134 -3.81 -2.86 15.01
N GLY A 135 -2.86 -1.95 14.97
CA GLY A 135 -1.42 -2.27 14.85
C GLY A 135 -1.03 -2.92 13.51
N ILE A 136 -1.88 -2.78 12.47
CA ILE A 136 -1.59 -3.30 11.13
C ILE A 136 -0.58 -2.37 10.45
N LYS A 137 0.48 -2.94 9.90
CA LYS A 137 1.48 -2.18 9.15
C LYS A 137 0.90 -1.65 7.85
N TYR A 138 1.20 -0.39 7.55
CA TYR A 138 0.77 0.22 6.29
C TYR A 138 1.83 1.16 5.72
N LEU A 139 1.77 1.34 4.41
CA LEU A 139 2.48 2.37 3.67
C LEU A 139 1.48 3.27 2.96
N CYS A 140 1.71 4.59 3.02
CA CYS A 140 0.87 5.56 2.33
C CYS A 140 1.67 6.30 1.27
N VAL A 141 1.08 6.42 0.09
CA VAL A 141 1.60 7.21 -1.01
C VAL A 141 0.50 8.13 -1.51
N LYS A 142 0.81 9.42 -1.63
CA LYS A 142 -0.04 10.39 -2.29
C LYS A 142 0.55 10.68 -3.66
N SER A 143 -0.16 10.28 -4.70
CA SER A 143 0.40 10.26 -6.07
C SER A 143 0.70 11.65 -6.62
N ASP A 144 -0.04 12.68 -6.18
CA ASP A 144 0.21 14.08 -6.54
C ASP A 144 1.44 14.70 -5.84
N ALA A 145 2.01 14.00 -4.86
CA ALA A 145 3.22 14.41 -4.14
C ALA A 145 4.48 13.65 -4.56
N ILE A 146 4.39 12.78 -5.57
CA ILE A 146 5.55 12.12 -6.18
C ILE A 146 6.11 13.06 -7.23
N ASP A 147 7.22 13.70 -6.93
CA ASP A 147 7.92 14.57 -7.88
C ASP A 147 9.34 14.08 -8.19
N ASP A 148 9.89 14.58 -9.32
CA ASP A 148 11.22 14.23 -9.81
C ASP A 148 12.36 14.80 -8.94
N ASN A 149 12.06 15.63 -7.95
CA ASN A 149 13.03 16.36 -7.13
C ASN A 149 13.31 15.71 -5.77
N GLY A 150 12.95 14.44 -5.60
CA GLY A 150 13.32 13.66 -4.40
C GLY A 150 12.36 13.79 -3.24
N ASN A 151 11.13 14.11 -3.49
CA ASN A 151 10.07 14.05 -2.51
C ASN A 151 9.51 12.67 -2.30
N PRO A 152 9.01 12.51 -1.14
CA PRO A 152 9.57 11.82 0.00
C PRO A 152 9.56 10.31 -0.17
N VAL A 153 9.22 9.81 -1.37
CA VAL A 153 9.10 8.39 -1.65
C VAL A 153 9.56 8.08 -3.06
N SER A 154 10.80 7.65 -3.22
CA SER A 154 11.14 6.98 -4.45
C SER A 154 10.33 5.69 -4.55
N LEU A 155 9.83 5.36 -5.75
CA LEU A 155 9.07 4.13 -5.97
C LEU A 155 9.94 2.87 -5.71
N SER A 156 11.27 2.97 -5.85
CA SER A 156 12.21 1.92 -5.45
C SER A 156 12.23 1.72 -3.94
N ASP A 157 12.34 2.80 -3.15
CA ASP A 157 12.36 2.73 -1.69
C ASP A 157 11.03 2.17 -1.15
N MET A 158 9.92 2.45 -1.84
CA MET A 158 8.61 1.89 -1.51
C MET A 158 8.60 0.36 -1.71
N GLN A 159 9.14 -0.13 -2.81
CA GLN A 159 9.20 -1.57 -3.09
C GLN A 159 10.09 -2.30 -2.07
N ASP A 160 11.25 -1.74 -1.76
CA ASP A 160 12.16 -2.28 -0.75
C ASP A 160 11.53 -2.26 0.65
N THR A 161 10.80 -1.19 0.98
CA THR A 161 10.07 -1.09 2.25
C THR A 161 8.92 -2.10 2.34
N LEU A 162 8.17 -2.31 1.25
CA LEU A 162 7.13 -3.34 1.20
C LEU A 162 7.72 -4.74 1.37
N ALA A 163 8.83 -5.03 0.69
CA ALA A 163 9.56 -6.29 0.82
C ALA A 163 10.01 -6.51 2.26
N TYR A 164 10.58 -5.49 2.91
CA TYR A 164 10.96 -5.55 4.32
C TYR A 164 9.76 -5.79 5.24
N TYR A 165 8.68 -5.00 5.10
CA TYR A 165 7.50 -5.17 5.94
C TYR A 165 6.80 -6.51 5.72
N SER A 166 6.84 -7.06 4.51
CA SER A 166 6.27 -8.38 4.22
C SER A 166 6.96 -9.51 5.01
N THR A 167 8.20 -9.31 5.44
CA THR A 167 8.93 -10.28 6.29
C THR A 167 8.70 -10.07 7.79
N GLU A 168 8.32 -8.86 8.20
CA GLU A 168 8.22 -8.45 9.61
C GLU A 168 6.79 -8.45 10.16
N ALA A 169 5.78 -8.49 9.29
CA ALA A 169 4.39 -8.39 9.71
C ALA A 169 3.50 -9.42 9.02
N ASP A 170 2.51 -9.92 9.75
CA ASP A 170 1.52 -10.87 9.21
C ASP A 170 0.66 -10.25 8.11
N LYS A 171 0.47 -8.94 8.15
CA LYS A 171 -0.34 -8.19 7.18
C LYS A 171 0.22 -6.79 6.96
N VAL A 172 0.35 -6.40 5.69
CA VAL A 172 0.83 -5.09 5.26
C VAL A 172 -0.15 -4.48 4.27
N ILE A 173 -0.48 -3.21 4.43
CA ILE A 173 -1.40 -2.49 3.53
C ILE A 173 -0.67 -1.34 2.84
N LEU A 174 -0.59 -1.39 1.52
CA LEU A 174 -0.17 -0.26 0.70
C LEU A 174 -1.40 0.61 0.40
N ILE A 175 -1.34 1.89 0.74
CA ILE A 175 -2.40 2.88 0.46
C ILE A 175 -1.87 3.86 -0.58
N VAL A 176 -2.54 3.91 -1.73
CA VAL A 176 -2.18 4.83 -2.82
C VAL A 176 -3.36 5.78 -3.04
N ASP A 177 -3.16 7.06 -2.72
CA ASP A 177 -4.19 8.08 -2.95
C ASP A 177 -3.98 8.74 -4.32
N GLN A 178 -5.08 8.89 -5.08
CA GLN A 178 -5.13 9.57 -6.37
C GLN A 178 -4.15 9.03 -7.42
N ILE A 179 -4.18 7.71 -7.69
CA ILE A 179 -3.32 7.09 -8.73
C ILE A 179 -3.52 7.76 -10.10
N ASP A 180 -4.70 8.29 -10.36
CA ASP A 180 -5.04 9.03 -11.57
C ASP A 180 -4.19 10.29 -11.77
N ALA A 181 -3.66 10.89 -10.70
CA ALA A 181 -2.76 12.03 -10.82
C ALA A 181 -1.46 11.68 -11.59
N LEU A 182 -1.02 10.42 -11.52
CA LEU A 182 0.15 9.94 -12.27
C LEU A 182 -0.11 9.81 -13.77
N SER A 183 -1.38 9.71 -14.19
CA SER A 183 -1.75 9.64 -15.60
C SER A 183 -1.88 11.03 -16.26
N GLN A 184 -2.06 12.07 -15.44
CA GLN A 184 -2.37 13.43 -15.89
C GLN A 184 -1.10 14.32 -16.07
N SER A 185 0.09 13.73 -16.14
CA SER A 185 1.33 14.47 -16.35
C SER A 185 1.26 15.32 -17.64
N LEU A 186 1.52 16.63 -17.50
CA LEU A 186 1.54 17.58 -18.62
C LEU A 186 2.59 17.25 -19.70
N THR A 187 3.57 16.42 -19.35
CA THR A 187 4.69 16.03 -20.23
C THR A 187 4.43 14.73 -21.00
N ASN A 188 3.25 14.12 -20.90
CA ASN A 188 2.98 12.76 -21.38
C ASN A 188 3.95 11.67 -20.83
N ASP A 189 4.70 12.01 -19.80
CA ASP A 189 5.58 11.05 -19.13
C ASP A 189 4.78 10.18 -18.18
N ARG A 190 4.64 8.91 -18.56
CA ARG A 190 3.94 7.89 -17.76
C ARG A 190 4.89 7.04 -16.91
N THR A 191 6.13 7.47 -16.77
CA THR A 191 7.14 6.68 -16.05
C THR A 191 6.69 6.36 -14.63
N HIS A 192 6.21 7.34 -13.88
CA HIS A 192 5.73 7.12 -12.50
C HIS A 192 4.49 6.22 -12.44
N LEU A 193 3.55 6.39 -13.37
CA LEU A 193 2.39 5.49 -13.46
C LEU A 193 2.83 4.05 -13.74
N ASN A 194 3.71 3.85 -14.72
CA ASN A 194 4.21 2.51 -15.07
C ASN A 194 5.00 1.88 -13.91
N MET A 195 5.80 2.64 -13.18
CA MET A 195 6.50 2.18 -12.00
C MET A 195 5.53 1.80 -10.88
N MET A 196 4.49 2.61 -10.62
CA MET A 196 3.45 2.27 -9.64
C MET A 196 2.71 0.99 -10.05
N MET A 197 2.37 0.84 -11.33
CA MET A 197 1.75 -0.38 -11.85
C MET A 197 2.65 -1.60 -11.70
N ALA A 198 3.98 -1.44 -11.83
CA ALA A 198 4.94 -2.51 -11.56
C ALA A 198 4.94 -2.91 -10.08
N VAL A 199 4.92 -1.93 -9.17
CA VAL A 199 4.78 -2.19 -7.72
C VAL A 199 3.47 -2.92 -7.41
N LEU A 200 2.34 -2.46 -7.94
CA LEU A 200 1.04 -3.12 -7.74
C LEU A 200 1.02 -4.55 -8.33
N SER A 201 1.77 -4.80 -9.39
CA SER A 201 1.89 -6.14 -9.96
C SER A 201 2.77 -7.07 -9.13
N SER A 202 3.82 -6.54 -8.47
CA SER A 202 4.68 -7.31 -7.59
C SER A 202 4.03 -7.74 -6.27
N LEU A 203 2.85 -7.18 -5.92
CA LEU A 203 2.11 -7.61 -4.72
C LEU A 203 1.72 -9.09 -4.76
N ASN A 204 1.66 -9.71 -5.93
CA ASN A 204 1.39 -11.14 -6.06
C ASN A 204 2.53 -12.01 -5.50
N ASP A 205 3.74 -11.44 -5.37
CA ASP A 205 4.90 -12.13 -4.80
C ASP A 205 4.86 -12.14 -3.26
N TRP A 206 4.00 -11.29 -2.66
CA TRP A 206 3.85 -11.13 -1.21
C TRP A 206 2.40 -11.39 -0.78
N PRO A 207 2.04 -12.61 -0.39
CA PRO A 207 0.65 -12.98 -0.09
C PRO A 207 0.05 -12.24 1.10
N ASN A 208 0.87 -11.68 1.98
CA ASN A 208 0.46 -10.88 3.14
C ASN A 208 0.39 -9.38 2.86
N VAL A 209 0.70 -8.94 1.63
CA VAL A 209 0.63 -7.53 1.23
C VAL A 209 -0.61 -7.30 0.36
N ARG A 210 -1.38 -6.27 0.71
CA ARG A 210 -2.56 -5.83 -0.05
C ARG A 210 -2.47 -4.33 -0.33
N ALA A 211 -3.12 -3.88 -1.41
CA ALA A 211 -3.18 -2.47 -1.73
C ALA A 211 -4.62 -1.94 -1.71
N VAL A 212 -4.79 -0.73 -1.18
CA VAL A 212 -6.00 0.07 -1.32
C VAL A 212 -5.64 1.30 -2.14
N VAL A 213 -6.24 1.44 -3.32
CA VAL A 213 -5.87 2.45 -4.31
C VAL A 213 -7.08 3.32 -4.62
N SER A 214 -7.00 4.63 -4.41
CA SER A 214 -8.05 5.54 -4.84
C SER A 214 -7.85 6.01 -6.28
N CYS A 215 -8.94 6.07 -7.04
CA CYS A 215 -8.95 6.48 -8.43
C CYS A 215 -10.24 7.24 -8.75
N ARG A 216 -10.19 8.20 -9.66
CA ARG A 216 -11.39 8.79 -10.22
C ARG A 216 -12.07 7.83 -11.17
N LYS A 217 -13.41 7.82 -11.16
CA LYS A 217 -14.21 6.94 -12.01
C LYS A 217 -13.91 7.18 -13.49
N TYR A 218 -13.85 8.43 -13.91
CA TYR A 218 -13.55 8.80 -15.29
C TYR A 218 -12.18 8.27 -15.73
N ASP A 219 -11.13 8.51 -14.95
CA ASP A 219 -9.77 8.11 -15.33
C ASP A 219 -9.63 6.57 -15.34
N LEU A 220 -10.28 5.86 -14.42
CA LEU A 220 -10.31 4.41 -14.40
C LEU A 220 -11.02 3.83 -15.65
N GLU A 221 -11.99 4.52 -16.22
CA GLU A 221 -12.72 4.07 -17.43
C GLU A 221 -11.97 4.36 -18.72
N TYR A 222 -11.34 5.52 -18.82
CA TYR A 222 -10.80 6.02 -20.10
C TYR A 222 -9.28 5.89 -20.22
N ASP A 223 -8.54 5.74 -19.14
CA ASP A 223 -7.11 5.45 -19.20
C ASP A 223 -6.87 3.94 -19.32
N SER A 224 -6.25 3.50 -20.42
CA SER A 224 -6.04 2.08 -20.70
C SER A 224 -5.16 1.37 -19.65
N VAL A 225 -4.21 2.07 -19.05
CA VAL A 225 -3.32 1.51 -18.02
C VAL A 225 -4.09 1.34 -16.71
N LEU A 226 -4.84 2.35 -16.28
CA LEU A 226 -5.65 2.28 -15.07
C LEU A 226 -6.81 1.29 -15.22
N ASN A 227 -7.42 1.22 -16.42
CA ASN A 227 -8.50 0.29 -16.72
C ASN A 227 -8.08 -1.17 -16.50
N SER A 228 -6.82 -1.51 -16.78
CA SER A 228 -6.28 -2.87 -16.55
C SER A 228 -6.29 -3.31 -15.07
N LEU A 229 -6.48 -2.38 -14.14
CA LEU A 229 -6.62 -2.72 -12.71
C LEU A 229 -7.99 -3.35 -12.39
N LYS A 230 -9.04 -3.06 -13.17
CA LYS A 230 -10.40 -3.54 -12.88
C LYS A 230 -10.50 -5.05 -12.80
N ASP A 231 -9.87 -5.75 -13.74
CA ASP A 231 -10.00 -7.22 -13.87
C ASP A 231 -9.34 -7.99 -12.72
N ARG A 232 -8.46 -7.32 -11.97
CA ARG A 232 -7.65 -7.92 -10.89
C ARG A 232 -7.89 -7.30 -9.53
N SER A 233 -8.95 -6.51 -9.37
CA SER A 233 -9.20 -5.73 -8.16
C SER A 233 -10.64 -5.90 -7.68
N THR A 234 -10.81 -5.82 -6.36
CA THR A 234 -12.11 -5.59 -5.76
C THR A 234 -12.44 -4.11 -5.88
N ILE A 235 -13.62 -3.77 -6.35
CA ILE A 235 -14.05 -2.37 -6.53
C ILE A 235 -15.00 -1.99 -5.38
N VAL A 236 -14.66 -0.90 -4.70
CA VAL A 236 -15.50 -0.22 -3.71
C VAL A 236 -15.85 1.15 -4.27
N GLU A 237 -17.12 1.37 -4.59
CA GLU A 237 -17.56 2.66 -5.14
C GLU A 237 -17.98 3.63 -4.02
N ILE A 238 -17.54 4.87 -4.14
CA ILE A 238 -17.98 5.98 -3.28
C ILE A 238 -18.66 7.04 -4.15
N GLY A 239 -19.89 7.35 -3.80
CA GLY A 239 -20.68 8.41 -4.43
C GLY A 239 -20.88 9.60 -3.50
N GLU A 240 -21.84 10.44 -3.84
CA GLU A 240 -22.33 11.53 -3.02
C GLU A 240 -22.82 11.02 -1.66
N LEU A 241 -23.00 11.93 -0.71
CA LEU A 241 -23.57 11.61 0.60
C LEU A 241 -25.00 11.11 0.44
N THR A 242 -25.33 10.02 1.10
CA THR A 242 -26.70 9.54 1.20
C THR A 242 -27.56 10.50 2.04
N GLU A 243 -28.87 10.43 1.92
CA GLU A 243 -29.79 11.28 2.72
C GLU A 243 -29.57 11.13 4.24
N LYS A 244 -29.22 9.93 4.69
CA LYS A 244 -28.86 9.70 6.10
C LYS A 244 -27.57 10.40 6.48
N GLU A 245 -26.54 10.29 5.65
CA GLU A 245 -25.25 10.95 5.88
C GLU A 245 -25.38 12.46 5.82
N VAL A 246 -26.19 13.00 4.90
CA VAL A 246 -26.52 14.44 4.84
C VAL A 246 -27.21 14.88 6.12
N THR A 247 -28.18 14.11 6.62
CA THR A 247 -28.86 14.44 7.87
C THR A 247 -27.89 14.45 9.06
N ILE A 248 -27.01 13.47 9.14
CA ILE A 248 -25.95 13.42 10.18
C ILE A 248 -25.00 14.61 10.03
N ALA A 249 -24.61 14.96 8.80
CA ALA A 249 -23.76 16.09 8.50
C ALA A 249 -24.37 17.41 9.00
N LEU A 250 -25.62 17.63 8.65
CA LEU A 250 -26.36 18.83 9.06
C LEU A 250 -26.42 18.95 10.57
N ASN A 251 -26.85 17.90 11.27
CA ASN A 251 -26.93 17.90 12.72
C ASN A 251 -25.59 18.20 13.39
N LYS A 252 -24.51 17.64 12.84
CA LYS A 252 -23.14 17.90 13.34
C LYS A 252 -22.69 19.34 13.08
N LEU A 253 -23.00 19.88 11.90
CA LEU A 253 -22.70 21.27 11.54
C LEU A 253 -23.51 22.24 12.41
N GLU A 254 -24.81 21.99 12.60
CA GLU A 254 -25.66 22.81 13.45
C GLU A 254 -25.16 22.84 14.90
N ASN A 255 -24.81 21.68 15.46
CA ASN A 255 -24.23 21.58 16.78
C ASN A 255 -22.89 22.33 16.90
N GLY A 256 -22.03 22.19 15.88
CA GLY A 256 -20.70 22.83 15.87
C GLY A 256 -20.76 24.34 15.66
N LEU A 257 -21.72 24.83 14.88
CA LEU A 257 -21.91 26.25 14.58
C LEU A 257 -22.84 26.95 15.62
N GLY A 258 -23.63 26.19 16.38
CA GLY A 258 -24.63 26.74 17.28
C GLY A 258 -25.78 27.48 16.57
N GLN A 259 -26.00 27.14 15.29
CA GLN A 259 -27.01 27.77 14.44
C GLN A 259 -27.74 26.72 13.60
N GLU A 260 -29.04 26.89 13.40
CA GLU A 260 -29.81 26.07 12.46
C GLU A 260 -29.40 26.40 11.01
N ILE A 261 -29.23 25.34 10.21
CA ILE A 261 -28.90 25.44 8.79
C ILE A 261 -30.20 25.37 7.98
N ASP A 262 -30.42 26.38 7.15
CA ASP A 262 -31.65 26.40 6.34
C ASP A 262 -31.59 25.28 5.26
N ARG A 263 -32.80 24.91 4.76
CA ARG A 263 -32.98 23.82 3.79
C ARG A 263 -32.28 24.10 2.44
N VAL A 264 -32.04 25.36 2.10
CA VAL A 264 -31.38 25.72 0.83
C VAL A 264 -29.87 25.41 0.94
N THR A 265 -29.26 25.80 2.06
CA THR A 265 -27.86 25.47 2.37
C THR A 265 -27.69 23.97 2.49
N ALA A 266 -28.64 23.25 3.07
CA ALA A 266 -28.65 21.79 3.15
C ALA A 266 -28.62 21.11 1.75
N THR A 267 -29.30 21.71 0.77
CA THR A 267 -29.32 21.17 -0.60
C THR A 267 -27.97 21.37 -1.34
N MET A 268 -27.19 22.38 -0.94
CA MET A 268 -25.84 22.61 -1.50
C MET A 268 -24.75 21.69 -0.92
N LEU A 269 -25.06 20.95 0.13
CA LEU A 269 -24.16 19.95 0.73
C LEU A 269 -24.28 18.56 0.08
N ARG A 270 -25.20 18.41 -0.87
CA ARG A 270 -25.33 17.24 -1.72
C ARG A 270 -24.34 17.28 -2.88
#